data_b7a4455fff58d973f904a7601ad3d1fc
#
_entry.id   b7a4455fff58d973f904a7601ad3d1fc
#
_cell.length_a   1.000
_cell.length_b   1.000
_cell.length_c   1.000
_cell.angle_alpha   90.00
_cell.angle_beta   90.00
_cell.angle_gamma   90.00
#
_symmetry.space_group_name_H-M   'P 1'
#
loop_
_entity.id
_entity.type
_entity.pdbx_description
1 polymer ?
#
loop_
_entity_poly.entity_id
_entity_poly.type
_entity_poly.pdbx_seq_one_letter_code
_entity_poly.pdbx_strand_id
1 'polypeptide(L)'
;RVRYTREADFLGKGTIVCVERTENKVPFHVVSRQGELSLQSDRLEVRVDLNTCALTYKDARTGKVLLYERQEMPREAEKTYMENVVYDPDSRRSEKTADGEKEVMDVLRRDTVGWTWKCRNHFRWSEGEALYGLGCHMEDFLDLRGKTMYLCQHNLKEMVPVLNSTAGYGLLFDAGCGMKFHDGPEAGFMEL
;
A
#
# COMPACT_ATOMS: atom_id res chain seq x y z
N ARG A 1 -7.88 0.34 12.06
CA ARG A 1 -7.94 0.69 10.63
C ARG A 1 -7.56 2.16 10.44
N VAL A 2 -6.65 2.44 9.51
CA VAL A 2 -6.28 3.80 9.10
C VAL A 2 -6.95 4.08 7.76
N ARG A 3 -7.55 5.26 7.62
CA ARG A 3 -8.10 5.76 6.36
C ARG A 3 -7.47 7.10 6.05
N TYR A 4 -7.25 7.34 4.79
CA TYR A 4 -6.75 8.62 4.30
C TYR A 4 -7.60 9.09 3.12
N THR A 5 -7.94 10.37 3.09
CA THR A 5 -8.64 11.02 1.98
C THR A 5 -8.16 12.45 1.81
N ARG A 6 -8.23 12.96 0.60
CA ARG A 6 -8.05 14.39 0.29
C ARG A 6 -9.38 15.14 0.20
N GLU A 7 -10.48 14.41 0.23
CA GLU A 7 -11.83 14.97 0.25
C GLU A 7 -12.24 15.35 1.67
N ALA A 8 -13.26 16.20 1.79
CA ALA A 8 -13.79 16.63 3.09
C ALA A 8 -14.34 15.47 3.92
N ASP A 9 -14.87 14.44 3.26
CA ASP A 9 -15.48 13.28 3.89
C ASP A 9 -14.89 11.98 3.37
N PHE A 10 -14.88 10.96 4.23
CA PHE A 10 -14.57 9.60 3.81
C PHE A 10 -15.73 9.02 3.00
N LEU A 11 -15.45 8.45 1.84
CA LEU A 11 -16.43 7.67 1.10
C LEU A 11 -16.97 6.56 1.99
N GLY A 12 -18.30 6.50 2.15
CA GLY A 12 -19.00 5.52 2.98
C GLY A 12 -19.00 4.09 2.42
N LYS A 13 -18.11 3.78 1.48
CA LYS A 13 -17.98 2.45 0.91
C LYS A 13 -17.34 1.50 1.93
N GLY A 14 -17.97 0.37 2.15
CA GLY A 14 -17.40 -0.74 2.92
C GLY A 14 -16.15 -1.32 2.23
N THR A 15 -15.40 -2.09 3.00
CA THR A 15 -14.30 -2.90 2.44
C THR A 15 -14.86 -4.07 1.65
N ILE A 16 -14.21 -4.42 0.55
CA ILE A 16 -14.50 -5.64 -0.22
C ILE A 16 -13.60 -6.82 0.22
N VAL A 17 -12.59 -6.55 1.05
CA VAL A 17 -11.55 -7.50 1.45
C VAL A 17 -11.80 -8.02 2.86
N CYS A 18 -12.38 -7.20 3.74
CA CYS A 18 -12.56 -7.53 5.15
C CYS A 18 -14.03 -7.57 5.55
N VAL A 19 -14.42 -8.58 6.31
CA VAL A 19 -15.69 -8.58 7.04
C VAL A 19 -15.52 -7.71 8.28
N GLU A 20 -16.19 -6.57 8.33
CA GLU A 20 -16.20 -5.72 9.52
C GLU A 20 -17.00 -6.42 10.64
N ARG A 21 -16.28 -6.83 11.69
CA ARG A 21 -16.91 -7.37 12.91
C ARG A 21 -17.07 -6.25 13.91
N THR A 22 -18.30 -5.83 14.14
CA THR A 22 -18.64 -4.78 15.10
C THR A 22 -18.74 -5.27 16.55
N GLU A 23 -18.70 -6.58 16.76
CA GLU A 23 -18.99 -7.23 18.04
C GLU A 23 -17.84 -7.14 19.06
N ASN A 24 -16.61 -7.03 18.59
CA ASN A 24 -15.42 -6.99 19.43
C ASN A 24 -14.91 -5.57 19.62
N LYS A 25 -15.51 -4.83 20.54
CA LYS A 25 -14.98 -3.53 20.97
C LYS A 25 -13.79 -3.77 21.89
N VAL A 26 -12.59 -3.49 21.38
CA VAL A 26 -11.37 -3.48 22.21
C VAL A 26 -11.35 -2.18 22.99
N PRO A 27 -11.30 -2.23 24.35
CA PRO A 27 -11.12 -1.01 25.16
C PRO A 27 -9.81 -0.32 24.80
N PHE A 28 -9.82 0.98 24.70
CA PHE A 28 -8.63 1.79 24.49
C PHE A 28 -8.73 3.14 25.19
N HIS A 29 -7.59 3.72 25.48
CA HIS A 29 -7.46 5.05 26.07
C HIS A 29 -6.87 5.99 25.04
N VAL A 30 -7.30 7.25 25.08
CA VAL A 30 -6.75 8.32 24.25
C VAL A 30 -6.05 9.32 25.16
N VAL A 31 -4.77 9.55 24.90
CA VAL A 31 -3.97 10.54 25.63
C VAL A 31 -3.49 11.59 24.62
N SER A 32 -3.83 12.85 24.87
CA SER A 32 -3.33 13.98 24.08
C SER A 32 -2.21 14.67 24.85
N ARG A 33 -1.08 14.85 24.19
CA ARG A 33 0.06 15.64 24.65
C ARG A 33 0.36 16.72 23.62
N GLN A 34 1.19 17.70 23.98
CA GLN A 34 1.57 18.73 23.03
C GLN A 34 2.22 18.10 21.79
N GLY A 35 1.58 18.25 20.62
CA GLY A 35 2.07 17.75 19.34
C GLY A 35 1.86 16.23 19.06
N GLU A 36 1.31 15.48 20.02
CA GLU A 36 1.13 14.02 19.88
C GLU A 36 -0.23 13.57 20.41
N LEU A 37 -0.85 12.63 19.70
CA LEU A 37 -2.01 11.87 20.16
C LEU A 37 -1.63 10.40 20.29
N SER A 38 -1.90 9.78 21.42
CA SER A 38 -1.68 8.35 21.65
C SER A 38 -3.00 7.63 21.89
N LEU A 39 -3.22 6.52 21.15
CA LEU A 39 -4.31 5.58 21.36
C LEU A 39 -3.71 4.29 21.88
N GLN A 40 -4.10 3.85 23.06
CA GLN A 40 -3.51 2.70 23.72
C GLN A 40 -4.57 1.69 24.13
N SER A 41 -4.40 0.45 23.68
CA SER A 41 -5.09 -0.75 24.15
C SER A 41 -4.13 -1.62 25.01
N ASP A 42 -4.60 -2.77 25.48
CA ASP A 42 -3.78 -3.72 26.25
C ASP A 42 -2.52 -4.20 25.51
N ARG A 43 -2.53 -4.20 24.18
CA ARG A 43 -1.47 -4.79 23.35
C ARG A 43 -0.83 -3.81 22.39
N LEU A 44 -1.55 -2.79 21.96
CA LEU A 44 -1.11 -1.89 20.91
C LEU A 44 -1.23 -0.44 21.36
N GLU A 45 -0.14 0.30 21.23
CA GLU A 45 -0.13 1.76 21.29
C GLU A 45 0.10 2.31 19.88
N VAL A 46 -0.76 3.24 19.45
CA VAL A 46 -0.61 3.98 18.21
C VAL A 46 -0.41 5.45 18.54
N ARG A 47 0.74 5.99 18.18
CA ARG A 47 1.05 7.41 18.32
C ARG A 47 0.89 8.12 17.00
N VAL A 48 0.29 9.28 17.05
CA VAL A 48 0.05 10.16 15.92
C VAL A 48 0.79 11.46 16.16
N ASP A 49 1.73 11.81 15.31
CA ASP A 49 2.31 13.15 15.27
C ASP A 49 1.27 14.11 14.69
N LEU A 50 0.89 15.14 15.45
CA LEU A 50 -0.18 16.07 15.05
C LEU A 50 0.26 17.10 14.01
N ASN A 51 1.56 17.22 13.71
CA ASN A 51 2.06 18.11 12.68
C ASN A 51 2.10 17.42 11.30
N THR A 52 2.50 16.15 11.28
CA THR A 52 2.71 15.39 10.03
C THR A 52 1.64 14.32 9.81
N CYS A 53 0.86 13.99 10.84
CA CYS A 53 -0.05 12.84 10.90
C CYS A 53 0.67 11.48 10.72
N ALA A 54 1.97 11.42 10.94
CA ALA A 54 2.73 10.19 10.91
C ALA A 54 2.36 9.27 12.08
N LEU A 55 2.28 7.98 11.80
CA LEU A 55 1.91 6.96 12.78
C LEU A 55 3.12 6.17 13.23
N THR A 56 3.19 5.89 14.54
CA THR A 56 4.12 4.95 15.14
C THR A 56 3.33 3.90 15.92
N TYR A 57 3.58 2.63 15.64
CA TYR A 57 2.93 1.50 16.28
C TYR A 57 3.89 0.82 17.23
N LYS A 58 3.45 0.57 18.47
CA LYS A 58 4.24 -0.07 19.53
C LYS A 58 3.48 -1.21 20.18
N ASP A 59 4.19 -2.23 20.58
CA ASP A 59 3.67 -3.20 21.55
C ASP A 59 3.50 -2.49 22.88
N ALA A 60 2.27 -2.37 23.38
CA ALA A 60 1.97 -1.62 24.60
C ALA A 60 2.55 -2.26 25.87
N ARG A 61 2.87 -3.57 25.85
CA ARG A 61 3.41 -4.31 27.00
C ARG A 61 4.92 -4.18 27.11
N THR A 62 5.61 -4.13 25.98
CA THR A 62 7.07 -4.10 25.92
C THR A 62 7.64 -2.72 25.60
N GLY A 63 6.82 -1.84 25.03
CA GLY A 63 7.24 -0.54 24.50
C GLY A 63 8.03 -0.63 23.18
N LYS A 64 8.23 -1.86 22.66
CA LYS A 64 8.94 -2.07 21.39
C LYS A 64 8.20 -1.42 20.24
N VAL A 65 8.90 -0.65 19.43
CA VAL A 65 8.35 -0.17 18.16
C VAL A 65 8.21 -1.34 17.20
N LEU A 66 7.02 -1.51 16.65
CA LEU A 66 6.70 -2.54 15.66
C LEU A 66 6.85 -1.97 14.25
N LEU A 67 6.24 -0.82 14.01
CA LEU A 67 6.21 -0.16 12.72
C LEU A 67 6.15 1.34 12.92
N TYR A 68 6.78 2.09 12.07
CA TYR A 68 6.58 3.53 11.99
C TYR A 68 6.56 4.03 10.54
N GLU A 69 5.71 5.02 10.31
CA GLU A 69 5.67 5.74 9.05
C GLU A 69 6.82 6.76 9.00
N ARG A 70 7.24 7.12 7.81
CA ARG A 70 8.25 8.17 7.62
C ARG A 70 7.72 9.49 8.19
N GLN A 71 8.43 10.04 9.18
CA GLN A 71 7.92 11.17 9.97
C GLN A 71 7.79 12.46 9.16
N GLU A 72 8.68 12.70 8.23
CA GLU A 72 8.71 13.91 7.43
C GLU A 72 7.62 13.92 6.33
N MET A 73 7.30 12.76 5.81
CA MET A 73 6.33 12.58 4.73
C MET A 73 5.69 11.19 4.83
N PRO A 74 4.73 11.00 5.74
CA PRO A 74 4.12 9.68 5.93
C PRO A 74 3.25 9.26 4.74
N ARG A 75 2.62 10.24 4.09
CA ARG A 75 1.70 10.03 2.97
C ARG A 75 1.90 11.07 1.90
N GLU A 76 1.82 10.61 0.67
CA GLU A 76 1.90 11.44 -0.53
C GLU A 76 0.68 11.14 -1.41
N ALA A 77 0.13 12.17 -2.03
CA ALA A 77 -0.92 12.01 -3.03
C ALA A 77 -0.61 12.88 -4.24
N GLU A 78 -0.47 12.23 -5.37
CA GLU A 78 -0.19 12.83 -6.67
C GLU A 78 -1.42 12.72 -7.56
N LYS A 79 -1.84 13.83 -8.16
CA LYS A 79 -2.92 13.82 -9.14
C LYS A 79 -2.42 13.18 -10.42
N THR A 80 -3.09 12.13 -10.85
CA THR A 80 -2.79 11.43 -12.10
C THR A 80 -4.00 11.39 -13.01
N TYR A 81 -3.76 11.32 -14.31
CA TYR A 81 -4.83 11.32 -15.31
C TYR A 81 -5.06 9.90 -15.82
N MET A 82 -6.34 9.56 -16.01
CA MET A 82 -6.75 8.33 -16.67
C MET A 82 -6.88 8.59 -18.15
N GLU A 83 -6.27 7.73 -18.94
CA GLU A 83 -6.27 7.84 -20.39
C GLU A 83 -6.98 6.63 -21.02
N ASN A 84 -7.81 6.90 -22.00
CA ASN A 84 -8.28 5.88 -22.93
C ASN A 84 -7.30 5.83 -24.11
N VAL A 85 -6.66 4.66 -24.29
CA VAL A 85 -5.72 4.45 -25.40
C VAL A 85 -6.50 3.88 -26.58
N VAL A 86 -6.51 4.62 -27.68
CA VAL A 86 -7.08 4.17 -28.95
C VAL A 86 -5.96 3.66 -29.84
N TYR A 87 -6.09 2.43 -30.25
CA TYR A 87 -5.11 1.78 -31.13
C TYR A 87 -5.54 1.89 -32.58
N ASP A 88 -4.57 1.92 -33.49
CA ASP A 88 -4.78 1.89 -34.91
C ASP A 88 -5.02 0.44 -35.37
N PRO A 89 -6.23 0.09 -35.82
CA PRO A 89 -6.53 -1.27 -36.27
C PRO A 89 -5.71 -1.70 -37.49
N ASP A 90 -5.32 -0.74 -38.34
CA ASP A 90 -4.58 -1.02 -39.58
C ASP A 90 -3.08 -1.32 -39.31
N SER A 91 -2.60 -0.99 -38.10
CA SER A 91 -1.22 -1.27 -37.66
C SER A 91 -1.03 -2.67 -37.04
N ARG A 92 -2.10 -3.46 -37.00
CA ARG A 92 -2.11 -4.78 -36.37
C ARG A 92 -1.05 -5.70 -36.97
N ARG A 93 -0.16 -6.21 -36.11
CA ARG A 93 0.91 -7.13 -36.49
C ARG A 93 1.18 -8.14 -35.37
N SER A 94 1.76 -9.29 -35.75
CA SER A 94 2.24 -10.27 -34.78
C SER A 94 3.73 -10.02 -34.52
N GLU A 95 4.11 -9.99 -33.25
CA GLU A 95 5.50 -9.93 -32.79
C GLU A 95 5.84 -11.20 -32.01
N LYS A 96 6.98 -11.80 -32.30
CA LYS A 96 7.48 -12.94 -31.53
C LYS A 96 8.07 -12.48 -30.22
N THR A 97 7.63 -13.11 -29.13
CA THR A 97 8.15 -12.90 -27.79
C THR A 97 8.71 -14.20 -27.23
N ALA A 98 9.38 -14.15 -26.08
CA ALA A 98 9.88 -15.36 -25.41
C ALA A 98 8.75 -16.35 -25.07
N ASP A 99 7.52 -15.83 -24.83
CA ASP A 99 6.36 -16.63 -24.44
C ASP A 99 5.43 -16.99 -25.60
N GLY A 100 5.87 -16.76 -26.84
CA GLY A 100 5.09 -17.04 -28.06
C GLY A 100 4.87 -15.80 -28.94
N GLU A 101 3.75 -15.78 -29.65
CA GLU A 101 3.36 -14.65 -30.51
C GLU A 101 2.40 -13.71 -29.77
N LYS A 102 2.64 -12.43 -29.87
CA LYS A 102 1.79 -11.37 -29.32
C LYS A 102 1.29 -10.48 -30.45
N GLU A 103 -0.02 -10.23 -30.49
CA GLU A 103 -0.57 -9.17 -31.34
C GLU A 103 -0.29 -7.80 -30.75
N VAL A 104 0.23 -6.90 -31.56
CA VAL A 104 0.51 -5.52 -31.22
C VAL A 104 -0.12 -4.58 -32.24
N MET A 105 -0.52 -3.41 -31.75
CA MET A 105 -1.04 -2.32 -32.54
C MET A 105 -0.37 -1.02 -32.10
N ASP A 106 -0.19 -0.10 -33.01
CA ASP A 106 0.34 1.20 -32.70
C ASP A 106 -0.73 2.08 -32.02
N VAL A 107 -0.30 2.94 -31.13
CA VAL A 107 -1.21 3.88 -30.46
C VAL A 107 -1.54 4.99 -31.43
N LEU A 108 -2.82 5.12 -31.79
CA LEU A 108 -3.31 6.18 -32.63
C LEU A 108 -3.45 7.49 -31.87
N ARG A 109 -4.04 7.45 -30.67
CA ARG A 109 -4.18 8.59 -29.77
C ARG A 109 -4.43 8.18 -28.33
N ARG A 110 -4.25 9.13 -27.43
CA ARG A 110 -4.58 9.01 -26.00
C ARG A 110 -5.56 10.12 -25.63
N ASP A 111 -6.72 9.74 -25.14
CA ASP A 111 -7.76 10.67 -24.73
C ASP A 111 -7.85 10.68 -23.21
N THR A 112 -7.63 11.81 -22.56
CA THR A 112 -7.83 11.94 -21.10
C THR A 112 -9.32 11.83 -20.79
N VAL A 113 -9.72 10.82 -20.06
CA VAL A 113 -11.11 10.54 -19.70
C VAL A 113 -11.46 10.92 -18.26
N GLY A 114 -10.47 11.23 -17.44
CA GLY A 114 -10.66 11.61 -16.06
C GLY A 114 -9.35 11.78 -15.32
N TRP A 115 -9.44 11.85 -14.01
CA TRP A 115 -8.28 11.90 -13.12
C TRP A 115 -8.57 11.13 -11.84
N THR A 116 -7.50 10.74 -11.14
CA THR A 116 -7.53 10.08 -9.85
C THR A 116 -6.33 10.52 -9.01
N TRP A 117 -6.26 10.04 -7.79
CA TRP A 117 -5.11 10.23 -6.92
C TRP A 117 -4.27 8.95 -6.89
N LYS A 118 -2.98 9.08 -7.12
CA LYS A 118 -2.00 8.08 -6.81
C LYS A 118 -1.49 8.37 -5.41
N CYS A 119 -1.69 7.43 -4.51
CA CYS A 119 -1.36 7.60 -3.09
C CYS A 119 -0.18 6.71 -2.71
N ARG A 120 0.76 7.24 -1.93
CA ARG A 120 1.86 6.47 -1.35
C ARG A 120 1.82 6.58 0.15
N ASN A 121 1.94 5.44 0.83
CA ASN A 121 2.22 5.35 2.25
C ASN A 121 3.68 4.99 2.44
N HIS A 122 4.43 5.85 3.13
CA HIS A 122 5.86 5.66 3.35
C HIS A 122 6.12 5.09 4.74
N PHE A 123 6.93 4.03 4.77
CA PHE A 123 7.31 3.31 5.98
C PHE A 123 8.81 3.33 6.17
N ARG A 124 9.25 3.18 7.43
CA ARG A 124 10.62 2.84 7.77
C ARG A 124 10.62 1.49 8.48
N TRP A 125 11.39 0.58 7.96
CA TRP A 125 11.57 -0.74 8.50
C TRP A 125 12.74 -0.77 9.49
N SER A 126 12.63 -1.59 10.53
CA SER A 126 13.70 -1.75 11.50
C SER A 126 14.90 -2.47 10.88
N GLU A 127 16.07 -2.25 11.43
CA GLU A 127 17.28 -3.00 11.05
C GLU A 127 17.11 -4.50 11.36
N GLY A 128 17.51 -5.35 10.42
CA GLY A 128 17.36 -6.80 10.52
C GLY A 128 15.93 -7.33 10.37
N GLU A 129 14.96 -6.44 10.13
CA GLU A 129 13.58 -6.84 9.83
C GLU A 129 13.49 -7.40 8.42
N ALA A 130 12.85 -8.56 8.27
CA ALA A 130 12.50 -9.15 6.98
C ALA A 130 11.00 -9.00 6.73
N LEU A 131 10.64 -8.84 5.46
CA LEU A 131 9.27 -8.61 4.98
C LEU A 131 8.85 -9.72 4.04
N TYR A 132 7.64 -10.25 4.23
CA TYR A 132 7.09 -11.36 3.46
C TYR A 132 5.66 -11.11 3.05
N GLY A 133 5.18 -11.82 2.05
CA GLY A 133 3.79 -11.78 1.61
C GLY A 133 3.61 -11.13 0.25
N LEU A 134 2.55 -10.33 0.11
CA LEU A 134 2.10 -9.69 -1.13
C LEU A 134 1.68 -10.67 -2.24
N GLY A 135 1.49 -11.94 -1.91
CA GLY A 135 1.01 -12.96 -2.82
C GLY A 135 2.08 -13.95 -3.28
N CYS A 136 1.78 -14.64 -4.36
CA CYS A 136 2.67 -15.59 -5.00
C CYS A 136 3.23 -14.97 -6.28
N HIS A 137 4.53 -14.75 -6.28
CA HIS A 137 5.27 -14.20 -7.40
C HIS A 137 6.27 -15.24 -7.88
N MET A 138 6.54 -15.31 -9.17
CA MET A 138 7.54 -16.21 -9.74
C MET A 138 8.95 -15.60 -9.62
N GLU A 139 9.28 -15.11 -8.43
CA GLU A 139 10.55 -14.46 -8.16
C GLU A 139 11.41 -15.36 -7.26
N ASP A 140 12.72 -15.33 -7.43
CA ASP A 140 13.67 -16.20 -6.69
C ASP A 140 14.01 -15.65 -5.29
N PHE A 141 13.09 -14.90 -4.65
CA PHE A 141 13.29 -14.37 -3.31
C PHE A 141 12.01 -14.44 -2.47
N LEU A 142 12.17 -14.56 -1.16
CA LEU A 142 11.08 -14.52 -0.19
C LEU A 142 11.07 -13.21 0.59
N ASP A 143 12.24 -12.71 0.99
CA ASP A 143 12.35 -11.44 1.69
C ASP A 143 12.21 -10.28 0.70
N LEU A 144 11.24 -9.42 0.98
CA LEU A 144 10.91 -8.27 0.15
C LEU A 144 11.78 -7.03 0.43
N ARG A 145 12.76 -7.13 1.36
CA ARG A 145 13.66 -6.02 1.64
C ARG A 145 14.54 -5.71 0.42
N GLY A 146 14.59 -4.43 0.07
CA GLY A 146 15.32 -3.97 -1.11
C GLY A 146 14.66 -4.33 -2.45
N LYS A 147 13.38 -4.75 -2.45
CA LYS A 147 12.69 -5.22 -3.65
C LYS A 147 11.58 -4.25 -4.08
N THR A 148 11.22 -4.39 -5.34
CA THR A 148 10.05 -3.72 -5.94
C THR A 148 9.12 -4.76 -6.50
N MET A 149 7.83 -4.69 -6.10
CA MET A 149 6.80 -5.63 -6.52
C MET A 149 5.61 -4.86 -7.09
N TYR A 150 5.15 -5.27 -8.26
CA TYR A 150 3.88 -4.80 -8.83
C TYR A 150 2.78 -5.80 -8.49
N LEU A 151 1.77 -5.32 -7.78
CA LEU A 151 0.63 -6.12 -7.37
C LEU A 151 -0.52 -5.89 -8.35
N CYS A 152 -0.44 -6.63 -9.44
CA CYS A 152 -1.47 -6.68 -10.46
C CYS A 152 -1.70 -8.15 -10.83
N GLN A 153 -2.94 -8.62 -10.65
CA GLN A 153 -3.29 -10.01 -10.95
C GLN A 153 -3.15 -10.27 -12.44
N HIS A 154 -2.36 -11.26 -12.79
CA HIS A 154 -2.25 -11.76 -14.16
C HIS A 154 -1.84 -13.24 -14.16
N ASN A 155 -1.66 -13.83 -15.36
CA ASN A 155 -1.27 -15.22 -15.47
C ASN A 155 0.02 -15.53 -14.68
N LEU A 156 0.04 -16.63 -13.94
CA LEU A 156 1.14 -17.12 -13.11
C LEU A 156 1.49 -16.26 -11.87
N LYS A 157 0.70 -15.23 -11.55
CA LYS A 157 0.88 -14.43 -10.34
C LYS A 157 -0.43 -14.26 -9.58
N GLU A 158 -0.39 -14.46 -8.29
CA GLU A 158 -1.51 -14.22 -7.38
C GLU A 158 -1.16 -13.07 -6.43
N MET A 159 -2.01 -12.04 -6.40
CA MET A 159 -1.78 -10.86 -5.58
C MET A 159 -2.61 -10.95 -4.32
N VAL A 160 -1.94 -10.84 -3.18
CA VAL A 160 -2.58 -10.74 -1.86
C VAL A 160 -2.03 -9.50 -1.17
N PRO A 161 -2.84 -8.47 -0.90
CA PRO A 161 -2.36 -7.19 -0.39
C PRO A 161 -2.06 -7.26 1.11
N VAL A 162 -1.36 -8.31 1.54
CA VAL A 162 -0.97 -8.54 2.93
C VAL A 162 0.54 -8.67 3.00
N LEU A 163 1.16 -7.77 3.77
CA LEU A 163 2.58 -7.75 4.10
C LEU A 163 2.75 -8.23 5.53
N ASN A 164 3.67 -9.15 5.77
CA ASN A 164 4.02 -9.64 7.10
C ASN A 164 5.47 -9.31 7.43
N SER A 165 5.74 -9.00 8.70
CA SER A 165 7.04 -8.64 9.19
C SER A 165 7.52 -9.56 10.30
N THR A 166 8.82 -9.84 10.31
CA THR A 166 9.49 -10.53 11.43
C THR A 166 9.50 -9.71 12.72
N ALA A 167 9.17 -8.41 12.65
CA ALA A 167 8.97 -7.57 13.84
C ALA A 167 7.69 -7.92 14.61
N GLY A 168 6.83 -8.79 14.06
CA GLY A 168 5.63 -9.34 14.72
C GLY A 168 4.34 -8.58 14.39
N TYR A 169 4.23 -8.02 13.20
CA TYR A 169 3.01 -7.37 12.71
C TYR A 169 2.69 -7.77 11.26
N GLY A 170 1.48 -7.48 10.82
CA GLY A 170 1.05 -7.57 9.45
C GLY A 170 0.30 -6.31 9.01
N LEU A 171 0.40 -5.97 7.74
CA LEU A 171 -0.33 -4.88 7.10
C LEU A 171 -1.25 -5.44 6.02
N LEU A 172 -2.50 -5.05 6.05
CA LEU A 172 -3.45 -5.28 4.96
C LEU A 172 -3.73 -3.95 4.26
N PHE A 173 -3.49 -3.91 2.96
CA PHE A 173 -3.79 -2.76 2.10
C PHE A 173 -5.16 -2.99 1.45
N ASP A 174 -6.19 -2.41 2.04
CA ASP A 174 -7.59 -2.57 1.60
C ASP A 174 -7.90 -1.58 0.46
N ALA A 175 -7.43 -1.92 -0.74
CA ALA A 175 -7.65 -1.15 -1.95
C ALA A 175 -8.01 -2.06 -3.13
N GLY A 176 -8.92 -1.61 -3.98
CA GLY A 176 -9.38 -2.33 -5.17
C GLY A 176 -8.69 -1.85 -6.46
N CYS A 177 -7.40 -1.57 -6.39
CA CYS A 177 -6.60 -1.08 -7.53
C CYS A 177 -5.30 -1.87 -7.66
N GLY A 178 -4.60 -1.68 -8.78
CA GLY A 178 -3.22 -2.11 -8.88
C GLY A 178 -2.35 -1.36 -7.87
N MET A 179 -1.38 -2.05 -7.26
CA MET A 179 -0.51 -1.49 -6.24
C MET A 179 0.95 -1.71 -6.59
N LYS A 180 1.82 -0.91 -6.01
CA LYS A 180 3.27 -1.08 -6.11
C LYS A 180 3.88 -1.01 -4.72
N PHE A 181 4.51 -2.10 -4.31
CA PHE A 181 5.43 -2.11 -3.17
C PHE A 181 6.83 -1.75 -3.64
N HIS A 182 7.52 -0.94 -2.86
CA HIS A 182 8.94 -0.65 -3.06
C HIS A 182 9.65 -0.52 -1.72
N ASP A 183 10.79 -1.17 -1.58
CA ASP A 183 11.72 -0.95 -0.47
C ASP A 183 13.07 -0.48 -1.04
N GLY A 184 13.45 0.73 -0.67
CA GLY A 184 14.70 1.37 -1.07
C GLY A 184 15.56 1.78 0.12
N PRO A 185 16.78 2.32 -0.12
CA PRO A 185 17.73 2.66 0.94
C PRO A 185 17.20 3.70 1.94
N GLU A 186 16.34 4.61 1.51
CA GLU A 186 15.84 5.71 2.35
C GLU A 186 14.52 5.37 3.05
N ALA A 187 13.62 4.71 2.36
CA ALA A 187 12.31 4.29 2.88
C ALA A 187 11.62 3.31 1.94
N GLY A 188 10.72 2.49 2.50
CA GLY A 188 9.78 1.70 1.73
C GLY A 188 8.46 2.44 1.53
N PHE A 189 7.71 2.09 0.51
CA PHE A 189 6.34 2.58 0.33
C PHE A 189 5.41 1.54 -0.30
N MET A 190 4.12 1.72 -0.04
CA MET A 190 3.04 1.13 -0.82
C MET A 190 2.34 2.24 -1.61
N GLU A 191 2.34 2.13 -2.92
CA GLU A 191 1.62 2.99 -3.87
C GLU A 191 0.31 2.32 -4.28
N LEU A 192 -0.77 3.10 -4.27
CA LEU A 192 -2.15 2.70 -4.58
C LEU A 192 -2.70 3.53 -5.73
#